data_24c5aec359d8c6ebb8c3ed598ac4947e
#
_entry.id   24c5aec359d8c6ebb8c3ed598ac4947e
#
_cell.length_a   1.000
_cell.length_b   1.000
_cell.length_c   1.000
_cell.angle_alpha   90.00
_cell.angle_beta   90.00
_cell.angle_gamma   90.00
#
_symmetry.space_group_name_H-M   'P 1'
#
loop_
_entity.id
_entity.type
_entity.pdbx_description
1 polymer ?
#
loop_
_entity_poly.entity_id
_entity_poly.type
_entity_poly.pdbx_seq_one_letter_code
_entity_poly.pdbx_strand_id
1 'polypeptide(L)'
;MAHWLIKTEPSSWSWQQQVAAGDKGTFWSGVRNHLAKKHLKEMKAGDEAFFYQSGDERAVVGIVEIIKAYYPDPSDTTGIFGMVDVKALKPLAKPVTLAEIKADPRLKDMVLVKSSRLSVQPVTDAEWKTVLALAK
;
A
#
# COMPACT_ATOMS: atom_id res chain seq x y z
N MET A 1 3.88 0.38 -15.90
CA MET A 1 3.77 -0.13 -14.52
C MET A 1 2.83 0.74 -13.72
N ALA A 2 1.86 0.15 -13.06
CA ALA A 2 0.95 0.88 -12.20
C ALA A 2 1.53 1.03 -10.80
N HIS A 3 1.12 2.09 -10.11
CA HIS A 3 1.55 2.38 -8.74
C HIS A 3 0.34 2.39 -7.81
N TRP A 4 0.56 1.89 -6.60
CA TRP A 4 -0.51 1.70 -5.61
C TRP A 4 -0.03 2.16 -4.24
N LEU A 5 -0.96 2.24 -3.29
CA LEU A 5 -0.66 2.43 -1.87
C LEU A 5 -1.51 1.43 -1.09
N ILE A 6 -0.89 0.72 -0.17
CA ILE A 6 -1.58 -0.22 0.72
C ILE A 6 -1.36 0.21 2.16
N LYS A 7 -2.42 0.17 2.95
CA LYS A 7 -2.41 0.60 4.35
C LYS A 7 -2.49 -0.59 5.29
N THR A 8 -1.74 -0.51 6.37
CA THR A 8 -1.81 -1.48 7.46
C THR A 8 -1.63 -0.78 8.79
N GLU A 9 -2.16 -1.38 9.86
CA GLU A 9 -1.84 -0.96 11.22
C GLU A 9 -0.60 -1.70 11.70
N PRO A 10 0.41 -1.01 12.28
CA PRO A 10 1.62 -1.67 12.74
C PRO A 10 1.39 -2.77 13.75
N SER A 11 0.32 -2.68 14.54
CA SER A 11 -0.05 -3.74 15.50
C SER A 11 -0.51 -5.03 14.81
N SER A 12 -1.01 -4.93 13.58
CA SER A 12 -1.44 -6.10 12.80
C SER A 12 -0.33 -6.60 11.89
N TRP A 13 0.31 -5.70 11.14
CA TRP A 13 1.40 -6.03 10.22
C TRP A 13 2.26 -4.79 10.02
N SER A 14 3.50 -4.84 10.49
CA SER A 14 4.42 -3.70 10.42
C SER A 14 5.38 -3.82 9.24
N TRP A 15 6.06 -2.70 8.93
CA TRP A 15 7.12 -2.70 7.93
C TRP A 15 8.25 -3.67 8.30
N GLN A 16 8.62 -3.74 9.59
CA GLN A 16 9.64 -4.68 10.06
C GLN A 16 9.25 -6.13 9.79
N GLN A 17 7.98 -6.47 9.99
CA GLN A 17 7.47 -7.80 9.70
C GLN A 17 7.49 -8.08 8.19
N GLN A 18 7.16 -7.08 7.37
CA GLN A 18 7.21 -7.21 5.92
C GLN A 18 8.64 -7.45 5.44
N VAL A 19 9.60 -6.72 5.97
CA VAL A 19 11.02 -6.91 5.65
C VAL A 19 11.49 -8.30 6.08
N ALA A 20 11.09 -8.74 7.26
CA ALA A 20 11.45 -10.06 7.78
C ALA A 20 10.88 -11.20 6.94
N ALA A 21 9.79 -10.98 6.21
CA ALA A 21 9.23 -11.98 5.29
C ALA A 21 10.14 -12.27 4.09
N GLY A 22 11.09 -11.37 3.79
CA GLY A 22 12.10 -11.58 2.75
C GLY A 22 11.52 -11.65 1.35
N ASP A 23 12.24 -12.31 0.46
CA ASP A 23 11.86 -12.43 -0.95
C ASP A 23 10.65 -13.32 -1.19
N LYS A 24 10.31 -14.19 -0.24
CA LYS A 24 9.08 -14.97 -0.32
C LYS A 24 7.85 -14.08 -0.21
N GLY A 25 8.00 -12.94 0.46
CA GLY A 25 6.92 -12.01 0.69
C GLY A 25 5.84 -12.55 1.62
N THR A 26 4.69 -11.92 1.57
CA THR A 26 3.53 -12.32 2.33
C THR A 26 2.25 -12.05 1.55
N PHE A 27 1.19 -12.78 1.89
CA PHE A 27 -0.13 -12.49 1.36
C PHE A 27 -0.72 -11.25 2.05
N TRP A 28 -1.44 -10.44 1.30
CA TRP A 28 -2.12 -9.24 1.80
C TRP A 28 -3.60 -9.53 1.93
N SER A 29 -3.97 -10.16 3.03
CA SER A 29 -5.33 -10.65 3.29
C SER A 29 -6.15 -9.65 4.11
N GLY A 30 -7.40 -9.99 4.37
CA GLY A 30 -8.26 -9.23 5.27
C GLY A 30 -8.92 -8.01 4.65
N VAL A 31 -8.77 -7.77 3.35
CA VAL A 31 -9.43 -6.67 2.66
C VAL A 31 -10.91 -7.01 2.49
N ARG A 32 -11.78 -6.16 3.02
CA ARG A 32 -13.25 -6.39 3.04
C ARG A 32 -14.04 -5.23 2.46
N ASN A 33 -13.40 -4.38 1.66
CA ASN A 33 -14.01 -3.23 1.00
C ASN A 33 -14.06 -3.49 -0.51
N HIS A 34 -15.23 -3.27 -1.14
CA HIS A 34 -15.42 -3.58 -2.54
C HIS A 34 -14.57 -2.73 -3.49
N LEU A 35 -14.34 -1.45 -3.15
CA LEU A 35 -13.47 -0.60 -3.97
C LEU A 35 -12.01 -1.03 -3.83
N ALA A 36 -11.57 -1.36 -2.63
CA ALA A 36 -10.23 -1.89 -2.41
C ALA A 36 -10.04 -3.22 -3.17
N LYS A 37 -11.06 -4.08 -3.16
CA LYS A 37 -11.07 -5.33 -3.95
C LYS A 37 -10.87 -5.04 -5.43
N LYS A 38 -11.57 -4.05 -5.98
CA LYS A 38 -11.43 -3.65 -7.37
C LYS A 38 -9.98 -3.27 -7.69
N HIS A 39 -9.35 -2.50 -6.81
CA HIS A 39 -7.96 -2.11 -6.98
C HIS A 39 -7.02 -3.31 -6.90
N LEU A 40 -7.24 -4.23 -5.96
CA LEU A 40 -6.44 -5.46 -5.87
C LEU A 40 -6.50 -6.27 -7.17
N LYS A 41 -7.68 -6.35 -7.79
CA LYS A 41 -7.86 -7.06 -9.05
C LYS A 41 -7.11 -6.43 -10.21
N GLU A 42 -6.87 -5.13 -10.15
CA GLU A 42 -6.17 -4.40 -11.20
C GLU A 42 -4.65 -4.49 -11.05
N MET A 43 -4.15 -4.92 -9.90
CA MET A 43 -2.73 -5.08 -9.66
C MET A 43 -2.14 -6.22 -10.46
N LYS A 44 -0.92 -6.03 -10.95
CA LYS A 44 -0.18 -7.04 -11.71
C LYS A 44 1.15 -7.30 -11.05
N ALA A 45 1.66 -8.52 -11.19
CA ALA A 45 3.00 -8.85 -10.73
C ALA A 45 4.01 -7.89 -11.36
N GLY A 46 4.91 -7.33 -10.54
CA GLY A 46 5.86 -6.30 -10.94
C GLY A 46 5.42 -4.89 -10.61
N ASP A 47 4.13 -4.65 -10.34
CA ASP A 47 3.67 -3.34 -9.87
C ASP A 47 4.28 -3.03 -8.50
N GLU A 48 4.44 -1.74 -8.20
CA GLU A 48 4.96 -1.27 -6.93
C GLU A 48 3.88 -0.55 -6.12
N ALA A 49 3.98 -0.66 -4.80
CA ALA A 49 3.05 0.00 -3.90
C ALA A 49 3.79 0.64 -2.73
N PHE A 50 3.31 1.81 -2.32
CA PHE A 50 3.74 2.40 -1.06
C PHE A 50 3.17 1.59 0.11
N PHE A 51 4.00 1.34 1.09
CA PHE A 51 3.60 0.70 2.34
C PHE A 51 3.32 1.79 3.37
N TYR A 52 2.05 1.96 3.73
CA TYR A 52 1.59 3.01 4.64
C TYR A 52 1.21 2.40 5.98
N GLN A 53 1.82 2.88 7.03
CA GLN A 53 1.47 2.50 8.41
C GLN A 53 0.50 3.52 8.99
N SER A 54 -0.71 3.07 9.31
CA SER A 54 -1.75 3.88 9.93
C SER A 54 -1.57 3.94 11.45
N GLY A 55 -2.58 4.37 12.17
CA GLY A 55 -2.49 4.51 13.62
C GLY A 55 -1.74 5.75 14.01
N ASP A 56 -0.79 5.62 14.92
CA ASP A 56 -0.05 6.78 15.45
C ASP A 56 0.95 7.34 14.45
N GLU A 57 1.55 6.50 13.62
CA GLU A 57 2.61 6.92 12.71
C GLU A 57 2.09 7.70 11.50
N ARG A 58 1.05 7.21 10.85
CA ARG A 58 0.42 7.82 9.67
C ARG A 58 1.46 8.27 8.63
N ALA A 59 2.22 7.32 8.11
CA ALA A 59 3.30 7.62 7.18
C ALA A 59 3.53 6.50 6.19
N VAL A 60 4.00 6.89 4.98
CA VAL A 60 4.57 5.96 4.02
C VAL A 60 5.99 5.66 4.48
N VAL A 61 6.31 4.40 4.70
CA VAL A 61 7.61 4.00 5.27
C VAL A 61 8.46 3.19 4.32
N GLY A 62 7.87 2.61 3.27
CA GLY A 62 8.62 1.80 2.33
C GLY A 62 7.86 1.51 1.06
N ILE A 63 8.48 0.70 0.21
CA ILE A 63 7.91 0.28 -1.07
C ILE A 63 7.91 -1.25 -1.10
N VAL A 64 6.79 -1.83 -1.52
CA VAL A 64 6.66 -3.26 -1.77
C VAL A 64 6.43 -3.51 -3.26
N GLU A 65 6.74 -4.71 -3.70
CA GLU A 65 6.46 -5.16 -5.06
C GLU A 65 5.37 -6.23 -5.01
N ILE A 66 4.41 -6.15 -5.95
CA ILE A 66 3.39 -7.17 -6.12
C ILE A 66 4.04 -8.38 -6.79
N ILE A 67 4.08 -9.52 -6.11
CA ILE A 67 4.73 -10.73 -6.62
C ILE A 67 3.74 -11.81 -7.05
N LYS A 68 2.49 -11.69 -6.63
CA LYS A 68 1.41 -12.58 -7.10
C LYS A 68 0.13 -11.78 -7.24
N ALA A 69 -0.46 -11.87 -8.42
CA ALA A 69 -1.70 -11.16 -8.73
C ALA A 69 -2.89 -11.74 -7.95
N TYR A 70 -4.01 -11.04 -7.98
CA TYR A 70 -5.22 -11.34 -7.23
C TYR A 70 -5.63 -12.82 -7.29
N TYR A 71 -5.92 -13.38 -6.11
CA TYR A 71 -6.45 -14.74 -5.94
C TYR A 71 -7.32 -14.79 -4.68
N PRO A 72 -8.14 -15.84 -4.51
CA PRO A 72 -9.07 -15.90 -3.38
C PRO A 72 -8.35 -15.84 -2.02
N ASP A 73 -8.96 -15.10 -1.09
CA ASP A 73 -8.48 -14.96 0.29
C ASP A 73 -9.11 -16.07 1.14
N PRO A 74 -8.31 -17.04 1.63
CA PRO A 74 -8.87 -18.12 2.43
C PRO A 74 -9.46 -17.68 3.77
N SER A 75 -9.13 -16.48 4.24
CA SER A 75 -9.75 -15.94 5.45
C SER A 75 -11.17 -15.43 5.21
N ASP A 76 -11.58 -15.27 3.95
CA ASP A 76 -12.94 -14.90 3.59
C ASP A 76 -13.74 -16.13 3.22
N THR A 77 -14.63 -16.57 4.10
CA THR A 77 -15.46 -17.75 3.89
C THR A 77 -16.57 -17.53 2.86
N THR A 78 -16.85 -16.28 2.50
CA THR A 78 -17.91 -15.96 1.52
C THR A 78 -17.46 -16.14 0.06
N GLY A 79 -16.13 -16.18 -0.17
CA GLY A 79 -15.57 -16.27 -1.52
C GLY A 79 -15.65 -14.97 -2.33
N ILE A 80 -16.04 -13.85 -1.69
CA ILE A 80 -16.23 -12.56 -2.37
C ILE A 80 -14.91 -11.82 -2.53
N PHE A 81 -14.05 -11.85 -1.50
CA PHE A 81 -12.82 -11.08 -1.45
C PHE A 81 -11.59 -11.95 -1.72
N GLY A 82 -10.57 -11.30 -2.25
CA GLY A 82 -9.29 -11.95 -2.53
C GLY A 82 -8.13 -11.13 -2.01
N MET A 83 -6.94 -11.53 -2.39
CA MET A 83 -5.70 -10.92 -1.93
C MET A 83 -4.64 -10.98 -3.01
N VAL A 84 -3.53 -10.27 -2.77
CA VAL A 84 -2.32 -10.35 -3.59
C VAL A 84 -1.16 -10.70 -2.66
N ASP A 85 -0.02 -11.13 -3.24
CA ASP A 85 1.19 -11.30 -2.47
C ASP A 85 2.15 -10.16 -2.76
N VAL A 86 2.85 -9.70 -1.73
CA VAL A 86 3.81 -8.60 -1.82
C VAL A 86 5.10 -8.97 -1.10
N LYS A 87 6.21 -8.36 -1.56
CA LYS A 87 7.50 -8.45 -0.85
C LYS A 87 8.03 -7.04 -0.62
N ALA A 88 8.80 -6.86 0.45
CA ALA A 88 9.47 -5.59 0.70
C ALA A 88 10.52 -5.35 -0.38
N LEU A 89 10.48 -4.17 -1.00
CA LEU A 89 11.45 -3.80 -2.02
C LEU A 89 12.56 -2.93 -1.43
N LYS A 90 12.17 -1.83 -0.78
CA LYS A 90 13.12 -0.96 -0.08
C LYS A 90 12.39 -0.03 0.89
N PRO A 91 13.05 0.38 2.00
CA PRO A 91 12.50 1.42 2.85
C PRO A 91 12.66 2.78 2.15
N LEU A 92 11.85 3.76 2.56
CA LEU A 92 12.11 5.16 2.18
C LEU A 92 13.26 5.69 3.02
N ALA A 93 14.02 6.64 2.47
CA ALA A 93 15.14 7.28 3.20
C ALA A 93 14.65 7.92 4.50
N LYS A 94 13.44 8.49 4.47
CA LYS A 94 12.71 8.91 5.66
C LYS A 94 11.22 8.67 5.44
N PRO A 95 10.44 8.40 6.49
CA PRO A 95 8.98 8.29 6.34
C PRO A 95 8.38 9.59 5.81
N VAL A 96 7.37 9.46 4.95
CA VAL A 96 6.62 10.62 4.46
C VAL A 96 5.28 10.59 5.18
N THR A 97 5.07 11.55 6.07
CA THR A 97 3.89 11.58 6.93
C THR A 97 2.65 12.06 6.16
N LEU A 98 1.48 11.66 6.66
CA LEU A 98 0.21 12.17 6.11
C LEU A 98 0.14 13.70 6.20
N ALA A 99 0.66 14.30 7.29
CA ALA A 99 0.70 15.74 7.43
C ALA A 99 1.52 16.40 6.32
N GLU A 100 2.68 15.84 5.98
CA GLU A 100 3.50 16.35 4.87
C GLU A 100 2.79 16.22 3.54
N ILE A 101 2.08 15.10 3.32
CA ILE A 101 1.32 14.88 2.09
C ILE A 101 0.19 15.88 1.96
N LYS A 102 -0.57 16.12 3.04
CA LYS A 102 -1.66 17.09 3.04
C LYS A 102 -1.18 18.52 2.84
N ALA A 103 0.03 18.83 3.30
CA ALA A 103 0.60 20.16 3.17
C ALA A 103 1.14 20.46 1.76
N ASP A 104 1.33 19.43 0.92
CA ASP A 104 1.89 19.60 -0.42
C ASP A 104 0.75 19.78 -1.44
N PRO A 105 0.65 20.97 -2.09
CA PRO A 105 -0.43 21.20 -3.05
C PRO A 105 -0.39 20.28 -4.28
N ARG A 106 0.75 19.68 -4.58
CA ARG A 106 0.87 18.72 -5.68
C ARG A 106 0.18 17.39 -5.37
N LEU A 107 -0.12 17.12 -4.10
CA LEU A 107 -0.73 15.87 -3.63
C LEU A 107 -2.17 16.06 -3.14
N LYS A 108 -2.76 17.22 -3.35
CA LYS A 108 -4.11 17.53 -2.85
C LYS A 108 -5.19 16.58 -3.38
N ASP A 109 -5.00 16.01 -4.57
CA ASP A 109 -5.96 15.11 -5.21
C ASP A 109 -5.65 13.64 -5.00
N MET A 110 -4.58 13.34 -4.25
CA MET A 110 -4.20 11.96 -3.94
C MET A 110 -5.32 11.25 -3.18
N VAL A 111 -5.60 9.99 -3.53
CA VAL A 111 -6.67 9.21 -2.90
C VAL A 111 -6.46 9.13 -1.38
N LEU A 112 -5.21 9.03 -0.93
CA LEU A 112 -4.88 9.02 0.51
C LEU A 112 -5.45 10.23 1.24
N VAL A 113 -5.44 11.40 0.60
CA VAL A 113 -5.97 12.64 1.19
C VAL A 113 -7.51 12.66 1.15
N LYS A 114 -8.10 12.20 0.05
CA LYS A 114 -9.56 12.26 -0.17
C LYS A 114 -10.34 11.12 0.47
N SER A 115 -9.73 9.94 0.57
CA SER A 115 -10.41 8.72 1.02
C SER A 115 -9.59 8.06 2.13
N SER A 116 -9.66 8.64 3.32
CA SER A 116 -8.83 8.23 4.45
C SER A 116 -9.07 6.79 4.92
N ARG A 117 -10.22 6.20 4.57
CA ARG A 117 -10.57 4.84 5.00
C ARG A 117 -10.31 3.76 3.97
N LEU A 118 -9.92 4.14 2.76
CA LEU A 118 -9.64 3.18 1.70
C LEU A 118 -8.24 2.60 1.89
N SER A 119 -8.14 1.30 2.12
CA SER A 119 -6.87 0.64 2.46
C SER A 119 -6.02 0.24 1.25
N VAL A 120 -6.60 0.22 0.06
CA VAL A 120 -5.89 -0.10 -1.20
C VAL A 120 -6.27 0.97 -2.21
N GLN A 121 -5.28 1.70 -2.71
CA GLN A 121 -5.52 2.90 -3.51
C GLN A 121 -4.59 2.97 -4.71
N PRO A 122 -5.06 3.51 -5.85
CA PRO A 122 -4.16 3.86 -6.94
C PRO A 122 -3.37 5.13 -6.61
N VAL A 123 -2.17 5.22 -7.15
CA VAL A 123 -1.30 6.40 -7.04
C VAL A 123 -0.87 6.77 -8.46
N THR A 124 -1.03 8.03 -8.85
CA THR A 124 -0.58 8.46 -10.18
C THR A 124 0.94 8.52 -10.23
N ASP A 125 1.50 8.48 -11.44
CA ASP A 125 2.96 8.58 -11.61
C ASP A 125 3.50 9.90 -11.04
N ALA A 126 2.78 11.00 -11.22
CA ALA A 126 3.18 12.30 -10.68
C ALA A 126 3.18 12.29 -9.15
N GLU A 127 2.15 11.71 -8.54
CA GLU A 127 2.06 11.57 -7.08
C GLU A 127 3.18 10.68 -6.54
N TRP A 128 3.45 9.57 -7.22
CA TRP A 128 4.51 8.65 -6.85
C TRP A 128 5.86 9.36 -6.79
N LYS A 129 6.20 10.10 -7.84
CA LYS A 129 7.46 10.85 -7.91
C LYS A 129 7.54 11.94 -6.83
N THR A 130 6.43 12.62 -6.55
CA THR A 130 6.37 13.68 -5.55
C THR A 130 6.61 13.11 -4.15
N VAL A 131 5.97 11.99 -3.80
CA VAL A 131 6.18 11.35 -2.50
C VAL A 131 7.64 10.91 -2.35
N LEU A 132 8.23 10.33 -3.40
CA LEU A 132 9.64 9.93 -3.36
C LEU A 132 10.56 11.14 -3.17
N ALA A 133 10.22 12.29 -3.75
CA ALA A 133 10.99 13.52 -3.54
C ALA A 133 10.92 14.00 -2.09
N LEU A 134 9.76 13.84 -1.44
CA LEU A 134 9.60 14.19 -0.03
C LEU A 134 10.36 13.25 0.90
N ALA A 135 10.67 12.05 0.44
CA ALA A 135 11.35 11.02 1.24
C ALA A 135 12.88 11.15 1.26
N LYS A 136 13.42 12.10 0.55
CA LYS A 136 14.88 12.30 0.48
C LYS A 136 15.47 12.92 1.72
#